data_7d68c4e4e74aa93b22cd67b3c068372d
#
_entry.id   7d68c4e4e74aa93b22cd67b3c068372d
#
_cell.length_a   1.000
_cell.length_b   1.000
_cell.length_c   1.000
_cell.angle_alpha   90.00
_cell.angle_beta   90.00
_cell.angle_gamma   90.00
#
_symmetry.space_group_name_H-M   'P 1'
#
loop_
_entity.id
_entity.type
_entity.pdbx_description
1 polymer ?
#
loop_
_entity_poly.entity_id
_entity_poly.type
_entity_poly.pdbx_seq_one_letter_code
_entity_poly.pdbx_strand_id
1 'polypeptide(L)'
;VELIARLPDGSSPPEAPGLAPWKFTAEQLQAATPPRADLAAAWLLLAEDDTSLSLEDWLGLQLSQPQPVQLAAAWLWLQGDQLLFRWRQQQVSARPLPELRRLRLEQRRQRLVLEHQRLWHEQLKRRQPLNLELLSPAQRQEINLLLTWASGDAEQPLPAELRRGLQVAGCAADTGAIRHLLVDLGLWDLHCLPSLRDTRWELGFSAELEAECQRLLQAHGQPQPGDELRRDLSHQHLVTIDDVDTRDIDDGLALEQPDEGPLRLWIHVADPGRLVAPGDPLDLEARRRASSLYLSRGSLPMFPLELATGPFSLVAGQRCPAWSIWVELAADGAIAASGVVRSWVKPVYRLSYDDADELIDLAPPEERQISQIHQLLLSRRQWRLDRGALQFDQPEGRIRELDGEPTLEITEPGPSRLMVAEAMILAGAVVAELGQAQGLALPYRSQLPAELPPAAELAALPEGPVRHAAIRRCLSRGYSGTSPSPHFSLALDSYVQATSPIRRYGDLLVQRQLAALL
;
A
#
# COMPACT_ATOMS: atom_id res chain seq x y z
N VAL A 1 13.65 -32.40 -48.44
CA VAL A 1 14.95 -33.15 -48.50
C VAL A 1 15.86 -32.37 -49.43
N GLU A 2 16.92 -31.78 -48.91
CA GLU A 2 17.90 -31.01 -49.68
C GLU A 2 19.02 -31.96 -50.11
N LEU A 3 19.35 -31.97 -51.38
CA LEU A 3 20.48 -32.74 -51.90
C LEU A 3 21.76 -31.95 -51.59
N ILE A 4 22.55 -32.42 -50.61
CA ILE A 4 23.69 -31.67 -50.07
C ILE A 4 24.94 -31.83 -50.94
N ALA A 5 25.19 -33.06 -51.40
CA ALA A 5 26.29 -33.41 -52.30
C ALA A 5 26.02 -34.74 -52.98
N ARG A 6 26.70 -35.04 -54.12
CA ARG A 6 26.73 -36.36 -54.69
C ARG A 6 27.82 -37.18 -53.96
N LEU A 7 27.49 -38.44 -53.70
CA LEU A 7 28.50 -39.36 -53.16
C LEU A 7 29.44 -39.74 -54.26
N PRO A 8 30.71 -40.03 -53.91
CA PRO A 8 31.70 -40.55 -54.92
C PRO A 8 31.17 -41.78 -55.65
N ASP A 9 31.45 -41.85 -56.93
CA ASP A 9 31.12 -43.01 -57.75
C ASP A 9 31.73 -44.29 -57.13
N GLY A 10 30.88 -45.28 -56.82
CA GLY A 10 31.27 -46.51 -56.15
C GLY A 10 30.74 -46.71 -54.73
N SER A 11 30.05 -45.72 -54.17
CA SER A 11 29.32 -45.87 -52.91
C SER A 11 28.02 -46.67 -53.12
N SER A 12 27.97 -47.91 -52.68
CA SER A 12 26.80 -48.78 -52.80
C SER A 12 25.70 -48.32 -51.84
N PRO A 13 24.39 -48.22 -52.24
CA PRO A 13 23.31 -48.04 -51.32
C PRO A 13 23.21 -49.20 -50.31
N PRO A 14 22.61 -48.99 -49.10
CA PRO A 14 22.52 -50.04 -48.11
C PRO A 14 21.64 -51.20 -48.61
N GLU A 15 22.14 -52.42 -48.41
CA GLU A 15 21.46 -53.69 -48.80
C GLU A 15 20.17 -53.94 -47.94
N ALA A 16 19.90 -53.17 -46.86
CA ALA A 16 18.76 -53.39 -46.00
C ALA A 16 17.90 -52.09 -45.88
N PRO A 17 16.58 -52.15 -46.11
CA PRO A 17 15.67 -51.01 -45.86
C PRO A 17 15.66 -50.65 -44.38
N GLY A 18 16.07 -49.43 -44.06
CA GLY A 18 16.09 -48.91 -42.68
C GLY A 18 17.46 -48.67 -42.06
N LEU A 19 18.54 -49.17 -42.63
CA LEU A 19 19.92 -48.83 -42.28
C LEU A 19 20.42 -47.72 -43.23
N ALA A 20 20.34 -46.48 -42.80
CA ALA A 20 20.95 -45.41 -43.57
C ALA A 20 22.48 -45.55 -43.51
N PRO A 21 23.21 -45.76 -44.65
CA PRO A 21 24.66 -45.95 -44.68
C PRO A 21 25.41 -44.68 -44.23
N TRP A 22 24.72 -43.63 -44.01
CA TRP A 22 25.21 -42.29 -43.69
C TRP A 22 24.86 -41.85 -42.28
N LYS A 23 24.55 -42.74 -41.36
CA LYS A 23 24.27 -42.42 -39.96
C LYS A 23 25.59 -42.28 -39.22
N PHE A 24 26.09 -41.06 -39.11
CA PHE A 24 27.29 -40.73 -38.36
C PHE A 24 26.97 -40.39 -36.92
N THR A 25 27.81 -40.78 -35.97
CA THR A 25 27.74 -40.36 -34.58
C THR A 25 28.25 -38.91 -34.43
N ALA A 26 27.84 -38.23 -33.35
CA ALA A 26 28.33 -36.88 -33.05
C ALA A 26 29.87 -36.84 -32.95
N GLU A 27 30.48 -37.87 -32.37
CA GLU A 27 31.95 -38.01 -32.26
C GLU A 27 32.64 -38.12 -33.62
N GLN A 28 32.09 -38.93 -34.54
CA GLN A 28 32.61 -39.06 -35.90
C GLN A 28 32.53 -37.75 -36.67
N LEU A 29 31.42 -37.02 -36.56
CA LEU A 29 31.23 -35.72 -37.21
C LEU A 29 32.18 -34.67 -36.63
N GLN A 30 32.36 -34.65 -35.31
CA GLN A 30 33.29 -33.74 -34.66
C GLN A 30 34.74 -33.99 -35.05
N ALA A 31 35.17 -35.26 -35.11
CA ALA A 31 36.50 -35.65 -35.52
C ALA A 31 36.76 -35.35 -37.00
N ALA A 32 35.74 -35.41 -37.86
CA ALA A 32 35.81 -35.13 -39.28
C ALA A 32 35.68 -33.65 -39.67
N THR A 33 35.46 -32.75 -38.68
CA THR A 33 35.37 -31.30 -38.93
C THR A 33 36.74 -30.75 -39.37
N PRO A 34 36.81 -29.97 -40.47
CA PRO A 34 38.08 -29.44 -40.96
C PRO A 34 38.79 -28.55 -39.92
N PRO A 35 40.14 -28.65 -39.83
CA PRO A 35 40.93 -27.82 -38.93
C PRO A 35 40.80 -26.33 -39.24
N ARG A 36 40.88 -25.47 -38.23
CA ARG A 36 40.73 -24.00 -38.39
C ARG A 36 41.77 -23.38 -39.35
N ALA A 37 42.96 -23.92 -39.38
CA ALA A 37 44.01 -23.45 -40.28
C ALA A 37 43.64 -23.68 -41.75
N ASP A 38 43.10 -24.86 -42.07
CA ASP A 38 42.69 -25.23 -43.43
C ASP A 38 41.47 -24.43 -43.89
N LEU A 39 40.54 -24.18 -42.97
CA LEU A 39 39.39 -23.31 -43.21
C LEU A 39 39.79 -21.85 -43.49
N ALA A 40 40.81 -21.33 -42.80
CA ALA A 40 41.33 -19.98 -43.05
C ALA A 40 42.06 -19.91 -44.40
N ALA A 41 42.82 -20.94 -44.78
CA ALA A 41 43.46 -21.02 -46.09
C ALA A 41 42.44 -21.10 -47.23
N ALA A 42 41.42 -21.96 -47.10
CA ALA A 42 40.32 -22.04 -48.07
C ALA A 42 39.57 -20.72 -48.21
N TRP A 43 39.37 -19.97 -47.09
CA TRP A 43 38.76 -18.67 -47.13
C TRP A 43 39.62 -17.64 -47.90
N LEU A 44 40.92 -17.62 -47.73
CA LEU A 44 41.83 -16.73 -48.45
C LEU A 44 41.76 -16.99 -49.97
N LEU A 45 41.83 -18.24 -50.40
CA LEU A 45 41.74 -18.61 -51.79
C LEU A 45 40.42 -18.17 -52.43
N LEU A 46 39.30 -18.44 -51.79
CA LEU A 46 37.98 -18.04 -52.33
C LEU A 46 37.72 -16.51 -52.26
N ALA A 47 38.36 -15.80 -51.32
CA ALA A 47 38.22 -14.36 -51.19
C ALA A 47 39.05 -13.58 -52.22
N GLU A 48 40.14 -14.13 -52.72
CA GLU A 48 40.94 -13.54 -53.79
C GLU A 48 40.26 -13.65 -55.16
N ASP A 49 39.62 -14.80 -55.46
CA ASP A 49 39.02 -15.09 -56.77
C ASP A 49 37.54 -14.68 -56.88
N ASP A 50 36.89 -14.27 -55.79
CA ASP A 50 35.44 -13.96 -55.70
C ASP A 50 34.56 -15.08 -56.31
N THR A 51 34.96 -16.34 -56.07
CA THR A 51 34.34 -17.53 -56.65
C THR A 51 33.47 -18.25 -55.63
N SER A 52 32.50 -19.02 -56.12
CA SER A 52 31.72 -19.95 -55.30
C SER A 52 31.92 -21.38 -55.79
N LEU A 53 32.07 -22.30 -54.87
CA LEU A 53 32.34 -23.70 -55.14
C LEU A 53 31.24 -24.62 -54.62
N SER A 54 31.09 -25.80 -55.20
CA SER A 54 30.32 -26.88 -54.60
C SER A 54 30.90 -27.27 -53.24
N LEU A 55 30.16 -27.98 -52.39
CA LEU A 55 30.66 -28.44 -51.09
C LEU A 55 31.88 -29.41 -51.28
N GLU A 56 31.81 -30.23 -52.31
CA GLU A 56 32.85 -31.17 -52.66
C GLU A 56 34.15 -30.50 -53.14
N ASP A 57 34.01 -29.53 -54.07
CA ASP A 57 35.16 -28.77 -54.59
C ASP A 57 35.77 -27.89 -53.48
N TRP A 58 34.94 -27.28 -52.63
CA TRP A 58 35.41 -26.50 -51.51
C TRP A 58 36.20 -27.36 -50.50
N LEU A 59 35.69 -28.57 -50.17
CA LEU A 59 36.40 -29.47 -49.28
C LEU A 59 37.65 -30.09 -49.99
N GLY A 60 37.61 -30.22 -51.30
CA GLY A 60 38.72 -30.64 -52.18
C GLY A 60 39.93 -29.69 -52.13
N LEU A 61 39.70 -28.40 -51.74
CA LEU A 61 40.84 -27.49 -51.50
C LEU A 61 41.69 -27.92 -50.27
N GLN A 62 41.16 -28.77 -49.43
CA GLN A 62 41.80 -29.21 -48.19
C GLN A 62 42.10 -30.69 -48.16
N LEU A 63 41.35 -31.51 -48.90
CA LEU A 63 41.42 -32.97 -48.91
C LEU A 63 41.38 -33.53 -50.35
N SER A 64 42.30 -34.37 -50.70
CA SER A 64 42.39 -34.95 -52.07
C SER A 64 41.19 -35.81 -52.45
N GLN A 65 40.53 -36.47 -51.48
CA GLN A 65 39.33 -37.29 -51.66
C GLN A 65 38.45 -37.20 -50.41
N PRO A 66 37.45 -36.27 -50.35
CA PRO A 66 36.60 -36.14 -49.20
C PRO A 66 35.73 -37.38 -48.97
N GLN A 67 35.75 -37.92 -47.75
CA GLN A 67 34.89 -39.02 -47.34
C GLN A 67 33.50 -38.54 -46.98
N PRO A 68 32.46 -39.37 -47.09
CA PRO A 68 31.07 -38.95 -46.76
C PRO A 68 30.87 -38.32 -45.36
N VAL A 69 31.62 -38.81 -44.38
CA VAL A 69 31.57 -38.22 -42.99
C VAL A 69 32.15 -36.81 -42.96
N GLN A 70 33.15 -36.52 -43.75
CA GLN A 70 33.79 -35.22 -43.87
C GLN A 70 32.88 -34.21 -44.58
N LEU A 71 32.18 -34.65 -45.64
CA LEU A 71 31.16 -33.84 -46.31
C LEU A 71 30.01 -33.51 -45.38
N ALA A 72 29.50 -34.47 -44.62
CA ALA A 72 28.45 -34.25 -43.63
C ALA A 72 28.93 -33.32 -42.50
N ALA A 73 30.13 -33.50 -41.99
CA ALA A 73 30.71 -32.64 -40.95
C ALA A 73 30.90 -31.19 -41.45
N ALA A 74 31.42 -31.03 -42.66
CA ALA A 74 31.64 -29.73 -43.30
C ALA A 74 30.33 -29.00 -43.57
N TRP A 75 29.29 -29.68 -44.02
CA TRP A 75 27.96 -29.12 -44.22
C TRP A 75 27.34 -28.65 -42.89
N LEU A 76 27.38 -29.47 -41.85
CA LEU A 76 26.90 -29.09 -40.52
C LEU A 76 27.67 -27.88 -39.96
N TRP A 77 28.99 -27.85 -40.17
CA TRP A 77 29.82 -26.73 -39.74
C TRP A 77 29.44 -25.44 -40.48
N LEU A 78 29.18 -25.52 -41.81
CA LEU A 78 28.74 -24.38 -42.61
C LEU A 78 27.36 -23.84 -42.18
N GLN A 79 26.46 -24.70 -41.68
CA GLN A 79 25.14 -24.33 -41.16
C GLN A 79 25.19 -23.77 -39.73
N GLY A 80 26.31 -24.00 -39.03
CA GLY A 80 26.50 -23.50 -37.66
C GLY A 80 26.90 -22.02 -37.60
N ASP A 81 27.37 -21.61 -36.42
CA ASP A 81 27.71 -20.21 -36.10
C ASP A 81 29.04 -19.71 -36.70
N GLN A 82 29.49 -20.33 -37.80
CA GLN A 82 30.72 -19.92 -38.48
C GLN A 82 30.55 -18.60 -39.25
N LEU A 83 31.60 -17.80 -39.33
CA LEU A 83 31.57 -16.48 -39.95
C LEU A 83 32.29 -16.40 -41.29
N LEU A 84 33.12 -17.39 -41.64
CA LEU A 84 34.04 -17.31 -42.78
C LEU A 84 33.32 -17.41 -44.12
N PHE A 85 32.33 -18.31 -44.23
CA PHE A 85 31.68 -18.63 -45.48
C PHE A 85 30.19 -18.37 -45.47
N ARG A 86 29.59 -18.21 -46.67
CA ARG A 86 28.17 -18.26 -46.94
C ARG A 86 27.83 -19.56 -47.61
N TRP A 87 26.78 -20.22 -47.16
CA TRP A 87 26.17 -21.36 -47.84
C TRP A 87 24.87 -20.91 -48.48
N ARG A 88 24.82 -20.83 -49.80
CA ARG A 88 23.61 -20.45 -50.56
C ARG A 88 23.53 -21.26 -51.85
N GLN A 89 22.33 -21.72 -52.21
CA GLN A 89 22.08 -22.45 -53.45
C GLN A 89 23.08 -23.59 -53.67
N GLN A 90 23.40 -24.37 -52.63
CA GLN A 90 24.36 -25.49 -52.64
C GLN A 90 25.81 -25.06 -52.95
N GLN A 91 26.12 -23.80 -52.82
CA GLN A 91 27.47 -23.29 -53.05
C GLN A 91 28.04 -22.63 -51.80
N VAL A 92 29.34 -22.77 -51.64
CA VAL A 92 30.16 -22.14 -50.62
C VAL A 92 30.89 -20.94 -51.23
N SER A 93 30.73 -19.77 -50.67
CA SER A 93 31.48 -18.57 -51.02
C SER A 93 32.11 -17.91 -49.80
N ALA A 94 33.27 -17.30 -49.98
CA ALA A 94 33.93 -16.56 -48.90
C ALA A 94 33.12 -15.28 -48.55
N ARG A 95 33.00 -14.97 -47.25
CA ARG A 95 32.47 -13.67 -46.88
C ARG A 95 33.53 -12.57 -47.05
N PRO A 96 33.20 -11.42 -47.62
CA PRO A 96 34.12 -10.30 -47.74
C PRO A 96 34.68 -9.84 -46.39
N LEU A 97 35.91 -9.42 -46.32
CA LEU A 97 36.60 -8.99 -45.08
C LEU A 97 35.82 -7.90 -44.28
N PRO A 98 35.21 -6.88 -44.93
CA PRO A 98 34.39 -5.89 -44.19
C PRO A 98 33.20 -6.51 -43.47
N GLU A 99 32.53 -7.47 -44.12
CA GLU A 99 31.39 -8.19 -43.52
C GLU A 99 31.82 -9.04 -42.34
N LEU A 100 32.94 -9.78 -42.48
CA LEU A 100 33.51 -10.56 -41.40
C LEU A 100 33.86 -9.72 -40.18
N ARG A 101 34.45 -8.56 -40.40
CA ARG A 101 34.77 -7.63 -39.32
C ARG A 101 33.51 -7.17 -38.60
N ARG A 102 32.43 -6.82 -39.33
CA ARG A 102 31.15 -6.44 -38.78
C ARG A 102 30.55 -7.57 -37.94
N LEU A 103 30.42 -8.76 -38.48
CA LEU A 103 29.87 -9.94 -37.81
C LEU A 103 30.65 -10.33 -36.55
N ARG A 104 31.98 -10.26 -36.59
CA ARG A 104 32.83 -10.50 -35.41
C ARG A 104 32.59 -9.47 -34.29
N LEU A 105 32.46 -8.21 -34.67
CA LEU A 105 32.14 -7.14 -33.69
C LEU A 105 30.77 -7.38 -33.07
N GLU A 106 29.79 -7.75 -33.88
CA GLU A 106 28.42 -8.06 -33.41
C GLU A 106 28.40 -9.26 -32.47
N GLN A 107 29.03 -10.38 -32.83
CA GLN A 107 29.17 -11.53 -31.94
C GLN A 107 29.90 -11.18 -30.63
N ARG A 108 30.95 -10.38 -30.71
CA ARG A 108 31.67 -9.94 -29.51
C ARG A 108 30.76 -9.09 -28.60
N ARG A 109 29.98 -8.17 -29.18
CA ARG A 109 28.99 -7.37 -28.43
C ARG A 109 27.95 -8.29 -27.79
N GLN A 110 27.37 -9.21 -28.52
CA GLN A 110 26.39 -10.16 -28.00
C GLN A 110 26.96 -11.01 -26.85
N ARG A 111 28.18 -11.54 -27.00
CA ARG A 111 28.85 -12.28 -25.91
C ARG A 111 29.05 -11.42 -24.65
N LEU A 112 29.50 -10.18 -24.80
CA LEU A 112 29.68 -9.27 -23.68
C LEU A 112 28.34 -8.96 -23.00
N VAL A 113 27.26 -8.75 -23.76
CA VAL A 113 25.93 -8.54 -23.19
C VAL A 113 25.47 -9.75 -22.38
N LEU A 114 25.59 -10.95 -22.94
CA LEU A 114 25.24 -12.20 -22.25
C LEU A 114 26.07 -12.43 -20.99
N GLU A 115 27.37 -12.13 -21.05
CA GLU A 115 28.27 -12.24 -19.89
C GLU A 115 27.89 -11.25 -18.78
N HIS A 116 27.61 -9.97 -19.15
CA HIS A 116 27.14 -8.98 -18.20
C HIS A 116 25.79 -9.38 -17.58
N GLN A 117 24.87 -9.90 -18.38
CA GLN A 117 23.59 -10.40 -17.85
C GLN A 117 23.79 -11.57 -16.88
N ARG A 118 24.67 -12.52 -17.23
CA ARG A 118 24.97 -13.64 -16.34
C ARG A 118 25.56 -13.18 -15.01
N LEU A 119 26.54 -12.28 -15.05
CA LEU A 119 27.16 -11.71 -13.84
C LEU A 119 26.13 -10.95 -12.99
N TRP A 120 25.24 -10.21 -13.64
CA TRP A 120 24.16 -9.50 -12.97
C TRP A 120 23.18 -10.47 -12.27
N HIS A 121 22.74 -11.51 -12.95
CA HIS A 121 21.86 -12.51 -12.34
C HIS A 121 22.54 -13.26 -11.17
N GLU A 122 23.85 -13.56 -11.28
CA GLU A 122 24.62 -14.12 -10.18
C GLU A 122 24.72 -13.14 -8.99
N GLN A 123 24.83 -11.84 -9.23
CA GLN A 123 24.82 -10.80 -8.19
C GLN A 123 23.47 -10.76 -7.48
N LEU A 124 22.36 -10.77 -8.21
CA LEU A 124 21.02 -10.86 -7.62
C LEU A 124 20.84 -12.15 -6.78
N LYS A 125 21.39 -13.27 -7.27
CA LYS A 125 21.34 -14.57 -6.57
C LYS A 125 22.09 -14.55 -5.23
N ARG A 126 23.16 -13.77 -5.12
CA ARG A 126 23.94 -13.65 -3.87
C ARG A 126 23.17 -12.93 -2.77
N ARG A 127 22.12 -12.18 -3.11
CA ARG A 127 21.26 -11.46 -2.16
C ARG A 127 22.04 -10.60 -1.18
N GLN A 128 22.99 -9.81 -1.68
CA GLN A 128 23.80 -8.88 -0.89
C GLN A 128 23.42 -7.45 -1.20
N PRO A 129 23.52 -6.53 -0.23
CA PRO A 129 23.20 -5.12 -0.44
C PRO A 129 23.90 -4.53 -1.67
N LEU A 130 23.14 -3.84 -2.51
CA LEU A 130 23.58 -3.21 -3.74
C LEU A 130 23.83 -1.72 -3.54
N ASN A 131 24.96 -1.24 -4.09
CA ASN A 131 25.17 0.20 -4.23
C ASN A 131 24.60 0.68 -5.57
N LEU A 132 23.52 1.45 -5.54
CA LEU A 132 22.84 1.96 -6.75
C LEU A 132 23.73 2.86 -7.61
N GLU A 133 24.72 3.54 -7.02
CA GLU A 133 25.62 4.42 -7.77
C GLU A 133 26.55 3.64 -8.72
N LEU A 134 26.88 2.41 -8.35
CA LEU A 134 27.76 1.53 -9.13
C LEU A 134 27.03 0.76 -10.24
N LEU A 135 25.69 0.79 -10.27
CA LEU A 135 24.92 0.08 -11.27
C LEU A 135 24.92 0.79 -12.62
N SER A 136 24.95 0.01 -13.69
CA SER A 136 24.75 0.52 -15.05
C SER A 136 23.33 1.07 -15.24
N PRO A 137 23.09 1.92 -16.24
CA PRO A 137 21.74 2.44 -16.52
C PRO A 137 20.70 1.32 -16.75
N ALA A 138 21.07 0.23 -17.42
CA ALA A 138 20.20 -0.92 -17.67
C ALA A 138 19.83 -1.63 -16.36
N GLN A 139 20.78 -1.88 -15.47
CA GLN A 139 20.54 -2.49 -14.16
C GLN A 139 19.66 -1.62 -13.26
N ARG A 140 19.87 -0.30 -13.26
CA ARG A 140 18.99 0.64 -12.54
C ARG A 140 17.57 0.60 -13.06
N GLN A 141 17.40 0.51 -14.37
CA GLN A 141 16.07 0.38 -14.98
C GLN A 141 15.37 -0.91 -14.55
N GLU A 142 16.08 -2.05 -14.53
CA GLU A 142 15.55 -3.32 -14.04
C GLU A 142 15.15 -3.24 -12.57
N ILE A 143 16.00 -2.67 -11.71
CA ILE A 143 15.67 -2.46 -10.28
C ILE A 143 14.43 -1.57 -10.14
N ASN A 144 14.33 -0.47 -10.87
CA ASN A 144 13.14 0.40 -10.82
C ASN A 144 11.87 -0.34 -11.24
N LEU A 145 11.93 -1.19 -12.27
CA LEU A 145 10.80 -2.04 -12.66
C LEU A 145 10.40 -3.02 -11.55
N LEU A 146 11.39 -3.64 -10.88
CA LEU A 146 11.12 -4.53 -9.75
C LEU A 146 10.50 -3.78 -8.57
N LEU A 147 10.99 -2.57 -8.28
CA LEU A 147 10.46 -1.71 -7.22
C LEU A 147 9.01 -1.30 -7.51
N THR A 148 8.70 -0.86 -8.72
CA THR A 148 7.34 -0.51 -9.16
C THR A 148 6.41 -1.72 -9.09
N TRP A 149 6.91 -2.89 -9.52
CA TRP A 149 6.12 -4.12 -9.50
C TRP A 149 5.85 -4.60 -8.06
N ALA A 150 6.83 -4.51 -7.20
CA ALA A 150 6.71 -4.83 -5.78
C ALA A 150 5.77 -3.88 -5.03
N SER A 151 5.63 -2.61 -5.45
CA SER A 151 4.66 -1.65 -4.90
C SER A 151 3.21 -1.97 -5.26
N GLY A 152 2.99 -2.81 -6.28
CA GLY A 152 1.64 -3.10 -6.78
C GLY A 152 1.13 -2.08 -7.80
N ASP A 153 1.97 -1.12 -8.22
CA ASP A 153 1.60 -0.03 -9.14
C ASP A 153 1.85 -0.40 -10.61
N ALA A 154 2.35 -1.60 -10.88
CA ALA A 154 2.67 -2.03 -12.24
C ALA A 154 1.39 -2.39 -13.02
N GLU A 155 1.07 -1.61 -14.03
CA GLU A 155 -0.03 -1.87 -14.98
C GLU A 155 0.30 -3.01 -15.96
N GLN A 156 1.57 -3.35 -16.12
CA GLN A 156 2.04 -4.33 -17.10
C GLN A 156 2.80 -5.48 -16.44
N PRO A 157 2.72 -6.70 -17.02
CA PRO A 157 3.50 -7.83 -16.52
C PRO A 157 5.00 -7.61 -16.70
N LEU A 158 5.81 -8.19 -15.82
CA LEU A 158 7.28 -8.15 -15.93
C LEU A 158 7.76 -8.63 -17.32
N PRO A 159 8.73 -7.94 -17.93
CA PRO A 159 9.34 -8.36 -19.18
C PRO A 159 9.87 -9.81 -19.10
N ALA A 160 9.78 -10.55 -20.21
CA ALA A 160 10.15 -11.97 -20.24
C ALA A 160 11.62 -12.22 -19.85
N GLU A 161 12.52 -11.31 -20.23
CA GLU A 161 13.95 -11.39 -19.88
C GLU A 161 14.17 -11.20 -18.38
N LEU A 162 13.51 -10.22 -17.78
CA LEU A 162 13.60 -9.96 -16.34
C LEU A 162 13.03 -11.14 -15.53
N ARG A 163 11.91 -11.73 -15.98
CA ARG A 163 11.37 -12.96 -15.36
C ARG A 163 12.36 -14.13 -15.42
N ARG A 164 13.05 -14.31 -16.54
CA ARG A 164 14.13 -15.33 -16.66
C ARG A 164 15.28 -15.02 -15.70
N GLY A 165 15.68 -13.76 -15.60
CA GLY A 165 16.72 -13.31 -14.68
C GLY A 165 16.36 -13.63 -13.22
N LEU A 166 15.13 -13.32 -12.79
CA LEU A 166 14.63 -13.67 -11.47
C LEU A 166 14.64 -15.18 -11.23
N GLN A 167 14.20 -15.96 -12.20
CA GLN A 167 14.23 -17.43 -12.11
C GLN A 167 15.64 -17.98 -11.94
N VAL A 168 16.63 -17.45 -12.69
CA VAL A 168 18.06 -17.80 -12.53
C VAL A 168 18.57 -17.38 -11.15
N ALA A 169 18.13 -16.24 -10.63
CA ALA A 169 18.44 -15.77 -9.29
C ALA A 169 17.71 -16.55 -8.18
N GLY A 170 16.85 -17.51 -8.51
CA GLY A 170 16.08 -18.29 -7.54
C GLY A 170 14.97 -17.49 -6.87
N CYS A 171 14.43 -16.49 -7.57
CA CYS A 171 13.34 -15.65 -7.10
C CYS A 171 12.08 -15.92 -7.95
N ALA A 172 10.95 -16.21 -7.31
CA ALA A 172 9.68 -16.30 -8.01
C ALA A 172 9.24 -14.91 -8.52
N ALA A 173 8.55 -14.89 -9.66
CA ALA A 173 8.08 -13.65 -10.26
C ALA A 173 6.70 -13.22 -9.68
N ASP A 174 6.60 -13.20 -8.35
CA ASP A 174 5.46 -12.67 -7.61
C ASP A 174 5.89 -11.50 -6.71
N THR A 175 4.93 -10.67 -6.31
CA THR A 175 5.19 -9.46 -5.54
C THR A 175 5.87 -9.72 -4.20
N GLY A 176 5.53 -10.81 -3.51
CA GLY A 176 6.12 -11.18 -2.21
C GLY A 176 7.58 -11.58 -2.34
N ALA A 177 7.89 -12.51 -3.25
CA ALA A 177 9.26 -12.97 -3.49
C ALA A 177 10.18 -11.83 -3.97
N ILE A 178 9.66 -10.94 -4.82
CA ILE A 178 10.41 -9.77 -5.30
C ILE A 178 10.67 -8.79 -4.15
N ARG A 179 9.71 -8.54 -3.24
CA ARG A 179 9.95 -7.70 -2.06
C ARG A 179 11.04 -8.27 -1.18
N HIS A 180 11.01 -9.57 -0.88
CA HIS A 180 12.07 -10.23 -0.12
C HIS A 180 13.44 -10.08 -0.78
N LEU A 181 13.51 -10.27 -2.11
CA LEU A 181 14.75 -10.02 -2.85
C LEU A 181 15.22 -8.58 -2.68
N LEU A 182 14.33 -7.59 -2.81
CA LEU A 182 14.67 -6.17 -2.66
C LEU A 182 15.10 -5.82 -1.24
N VAL A 183 14.54 -6.47 -0.22
CA VAL A 183 14.98 -6.34 1.18
C VAL A 183 16.42 -6.88 1.33
N ASP A 184 16.69 -8.08 0.82
CA ASP A 184 18.02 -8.68 0.86
C ASP A 184 19.08 -7.81 0.14
N LEU A 185 18.66 -7.14 -0.94
CA LEU A 185 19.50 -6.22 -1.70
C LEU A 185 19.66 -4.83 -1.02
N GLY A 186 19.03 -4.59 0.12
CA GLY A 186 19.06 -3.32 0.84
C GLY A 186 18.32 -2.17 0.12
N LEU A 187 17.40 -2.52 -0.81
CA LEU A 187 16.65 -1.57 -1.64
C LEU A 187 15.21 -1.38 -1.18
N TRP A 188 14.77 -2.12 -0.19
CA TRP A 188 13.45 -2.06 0.40
C TRP A 188 13.54 -2.28 1.91
N ASP A 189 12.86 -1.47 2.69
CA ASP A 189 12.74 -1.72 4.12
C ASP A 189 11.75 -2.88 4.34
N LEU A 190 12.13 -3.86 5.18
CA LEU A 190 11.32 -5.04 5.50
C LEU A 190 9.91 -4.65 5.98
N HIS A 191 9.80 -3.51 6.66
CA HIS A 191 8.59 -3.02 7.30
C HIS A 191 7.87 -1.92 6.49
N CYS A 192 8.44 -1.50 5.36
CA CYS A 192 7.78 -0.55 4.48
C CYS A 192 6.57 -1.21 3.80
N LEU A 193 5.40 -0.63 4.01
CA LEU A 193 4.21 -1.05 3.29
C LEU A 193 4.31 -0.62 1.83
N PRO A 194 4.07 -1.54 0.87
CA PRO A 194 4.18 -1.21 -0.55
C PRO A 194 3.37 0.00 -0.98
N SER A 195 2.15 0.11 -0.46
CA SER A 195 1.22 1.21 -0.74
C SER A 195 1.64 2.58 -0.18
N LEU A 196 2.68 2.63 0.65
CA LEU A 196 3.20 3.88 1.22
C LEU A 196 4.45 4.38 0.49
N ARG A 197 5.05 3.55 -0.35
CA ARG A 197 6.25 3.93 -1.08
C ARG A 197 6.01 5.15 -1.96
N ASP A 198 6.98 6.05 -1.98
CA ASP A 198 6.95 7.32 -2.71
C ASP A 198 5.76 8.23 -2.32
N THR A 199 5.02 7.88 -1.26
CA THR A 199 3.96 8.72 -0.71
C THR A 199 4.52 9.78 0.24
N ARG A 200 3.70 10.80 0.52
CA ARG A 200 4.06 11.86 1.47
C ARG A 200 4.25 11.37 2.90
N TRP A 201 3.60 10.28 3.27
CA TRP A 201 3.77 9.68 4.60
C TRP A 201 5.17 9.09 4.79
N GLU A 202 5.74 8.47 3.76
CA GLU A 202 7.12 7.95 3.79
C GLU A 202 8.15 9.07 3.90
N LEU A 203 7.93 10.18 3.19
CA LEU A 203 8.84 11.32 3.18
C LEU A 203 8.81 12.15 4.47
N GLY A 204 7.81 11.95 5.35
CA GLY A 204 7.65 12.74 6.57
C GLY A 204 7.20 14.18 6.29
N PHE A 205 7.60 15.11 7.16
CA PHE A 205 7.35 16.53 7.00
C PHE A 205 8.61 17.22 6.45
N SER A 206 8.44 18.20 5.55
CA SER A 206 9.58 18.98 5.04
C SER A 206 10.13 19.91 6.11
N ALA A 207 11.38 20.39 5.92
CA ALA A 207 11.99 21.35 6.83
C ALA A 207 11.17 22.65 6.98
N GLU A 208 10.43 23.05 5.94
CA GLU A 208 9.52 24.21 5.99
C GLU A 208 8.32 23.94 6.88
N LEU A 209 7.74 22.73 6.81
CA LEU A 209 6.61 22.32 7.66
C LEU A 209 7.05 22.11 9.11
N GLU A 210 8.26 21.62 9.34
CA GLU A 210 8.87 21.53 10.68
C GLU A 210 9.10 22.93 11.28
N ALA A 211 9.59 23.88 10.49
CA ALA A 211 9.75 25.27 10.94
C ALA A 211 8.39 25.90 11.28
N GLU A 212 7.36 25.66 10.48
CA GLU A 212 6.00 26.10 10.76
C GLU A 212 5.44 25.46 12.03
N CYS A 213 5.68 24.17 12.25
CA CYS A 213 5.34 23.47 13.48
C CYS A 213 5.96 24.19 14.70
N GLN A 214 7.25 24.49 14.66
CA GLN A 214 7.93 25.19 15.76
C GLN A 214 7.37 26.60 15.99
N ARG A 215 6.99 27.30 14.93
CA ARG A 215 6.34 28.63 15.04
C ARG A 215 4.99 28.51 15.77
N LEU A 216 4.17 27.52 15.45
CA LEU A 216 2.88 27.29 16.09
C LEU A 216 3.03 26.85 17.55
N LEU A 217 4.04 26.04 17.87
CA LEU A 217 4.37 25.64 19.24
C LEU A 217 4.72 26.87 20.11
N GLN A 218 5.40 27.86 19.56
CA GLN A 218 5.70 29.11 20.27
C GLN A 218 4.49 30.02 20.39
N ALA A 219 3.59 29.99 19.41
CA ALA A 219 2.40 30.85 19.36
C ALA A 219 1.19 30.31 20.15
N HIS A 220 1.16 29.02 20.50
CA HIS A 220 -0.06 28.39 21.05
C HIS A 220 -0.55 29.03 22.36
N GLY A 221 0.34 29.53 23.21
CA GLY A 221 0.03 30.22 24.46
C GLY A 221 -0.44 31.65 24.28
N GLN A 222 -0.34 32.22 23.08
CA GLN A 222 -0.77 33.60 22.80
C GLN A 222 -2.24 33.63 22.38
N PRO A 223 -2.94 34.75 22.66
CA PRO A 223 -4.32 34.95 22.18
C PRO A 223 -4.39 34.81 20.66
N GLN A 224 -5.39 34.08 20.18
CA GLN A 224 -5.64 33.89 18.74
C GLN A 224 -6.99 34.54 18.36
N PRO A 225 -7.16 34.94 17.10
CA PRO A 225 -8.45 35.47 16.64
C PRO A 225 -9.60 34.47 16.89
N GLY A 226 -10.69 34.95 17.47
CA GLY A 226 -11.86 34.16 17.84
C GLY A 226 -11.80 33.49 19.21
N ASP A 227 -10.73 33.72 20.00
CA ASP A 227 -10.67 33.24 21.39
C ASP A 227 -11.69 33.93 22.28
N GLU A 228 -12.07 35.18 21.97
CA GLU A 228 -13.09 35.96 22.63
C GLU A 228 -14.52 35.39 22.49
N LEU A 229 -14.73 34.56 21.48
CA LEU A 229 -16.01 33.88 21.23
C LEU A 229 -16.15 32.56 22.00
N ARG A 230 -15.09 32.13 22.70
CA ARG A 230 -15.08 30.85 23.40
C ARG A 230 -15.73 30.95 24.76
N ARG A 231 -16.69 30.05 25.01
CA ARG A 231 -17.29 29.86 26.33
C ARG A 231 -16.29 29.16 27.26
N ASP A 232 -16.09 29.66 28.45
CA ASP A 232 -15.26 28.99 29.46
C ASP A 232 -16.07 27.87 30.15
N LEU A 233 -15.67 26.63 29.83
CA LEU A 233 -16.18 25.37 30.39
C LEU A 233 -15.12 24.64 31.21
N SER A 234 -14.02 25.31 31.57
CA SER A 234 -12.90 24.70 32.29
C SER A 234 -13.26 24.28 33.74
N HIS A 235 -14.40 24.67 34.24
CA HIS A 235 -14.95 24.26 35.53
C HIS A 235 -15.63 22.89 35.50
N GLN A 236 -15.93 22.35 34.29
CA GLN A 236 -16.60 21.06 34.18
C GLN A 236 -15.66 19.93 34.55
N HIS A 237 -16.18 18.85 35.12
CA HIS A 237 -15.46 17.63 35.39
C HIS A 237 -15.33 16.80 34.11
N LEU A 238 -14.49 17.29 33.21
CA LEU A 238 -14.22 16.67 31.91
C LEU A 238 -13.21 15.53 32.05
N VAL A 239 -13.55 14.36 31.52
CA VAL A 239 -12.66 13.21 31.43
C VAL A 239 -12.44 12.80 29.98
N THR A 240 -11.23 12.33 29.65
CA THR A 240 -10.91 11.73 28.36
C THR A 240 -10.70 10.24 28.54
N ILE A 241 -11.13 9.42 27.56
CA ILE A 241 -11.10 7.95 27.64
C ILE A 241 -10.53 7.43 26.32
N ASP A 242 -9.33 6.83 26.39
CA ASP A 242 -8.60 6.37 25.23
C ASP A 242 -7.79 5.09 25.52
N ASP A 243 -7.26 4.43 24.49
CA ASP A 243 -6.25 3.37 24.65
C ASP A 243 -5.02 3.93 25.35
N VAL A 244 -4.36 3.12 26.18
CA VAL A 244 -3.20 3.52 27.01
C VAL A 244 -2.11 4.22 26.20
N ASP A 245 -1.86 3.75 24.96
CA ASP A 245 -0.80 4.27 24.09
C ASP A 245 -1.20 5.48 23.25
N THR A 246 -2.48 5.87 23.24
CA THR A 246 -2.95 7.05 22.50
C THR A 246 -2.31 8.30 23.08
N ARG A 247 -1.79 9.19 22.26
CA ARG A 247 -1.16 10.45 22.68
C ARG A 247 -1.89 11.68 22.18
N ASP A 248 -2.58 11.55 21.06
CA ASP A 248 -3.38 12.57 20.40
C ASP A 248 -4.85 12.41 20.82
N ILE A 249 -5.24 13.12 21.87
CA ILE A 249 -6.58 13.03 22.48
C ILE A 249 -7.52 13.99 21.79
N ASP A 250 -8.42 13.44 20.98
CA ASP A 250 -9.38 14.21 20.19
C ASP A 250 -10.63 14.61 20.98
N ASP A 251 -11.10 13.79 21.92
CA ASP A 251 -12.40 13.96 22.56
C ASP A 251 -12.40 13.71 24.08
N GLY A 252 -13.45 14.21 24.72
CA GLY A 252 -13.70 13.99 26.13
C GLY A 252 -15.15 14.25 26.49
N LEU A 253 -15.59 13.71 27.63
CA LEU A 253 -16.97 13.70 28.09
C LEU A 253 -17.12 14.40 29.44
N ALA A 254 -18.20 15.15 29.61
CA ALA A 254 -18.59 15.73 30.87
C ALA A 254 -20.12 15.70 31.02
N LEU A 255 -20.60 15.74 32.27
CA LEU A 255 -22.01 15.79 32.58
C LEU A 255 -22.28 17.06 33.41
N GLU A 256 -23.23 17.84 32.97
CA GLU A 256 -23.71 19.01 33.70
C GLU A 256 -25.09 18.71 34.27
N GLN A 257 -25.23 18.93 35.55
CA GLN A 257 -26.53 18.93 36.24
C GLN A 257 -26.96 20.39 36.45
N PRO A 258 -27.84 20.92 35.59
CA PRO A 258 -28.37 22.26 35.82
C PRO A 258 -29.19 22.33 37.13
N ASP A 259 -29.29 23.51 37.75
CA ASP A 259 -30.12 23.73 38.93
C ASP A 259 -31.59 23.41 38.64
N GLU A 260 -32.04 23.71 37.42
CA GLU A 260 -33.36 23.36 36.90
C GLU A 260 -33.20 22.72 35.50
N GLY A 261 -33.88 21.59 35.27
CA GLY A 261 -33.92 20.92 33.97
C GLY A 261 -33.25 19.56 33.92
N PRO A 262 -33.19 18.95 32.72
CA PRO A 262 -32.58 17.63 32.50
C PRO A 262 -31.05 17.68 32.59
N LEU A 263 -30.46 16.50 32.77
CA LEU A 263 -29.03 16.32 32.65
C LEU A 263 -28.56 16.71 31.25
N ARG A 264 -27.47 17.43 31.18
CA ARG A 264 -26.85 17.85 29.92
C ARG A 264 -25.51 17.11 29.72
N LEU A 265 -25.46 16.24 28.71
CA LEU A 265 -24.24 15.60 28.29
C LEU A 265 -23.42 16.57 27.43
N TRP A 266 -22.16 16.75 27.76
CA TRP A 266 -21.21 17.50 26.97
C TRP A 266 -20.19 16.55 26.31
N ILE A 267 -19.98 16.75 25.01
CA ILE A 267 -18.98 16.06 24.21
C ILE A 267 -18.04 17.14 23.68
N HIS A 268 -16.82 17.13 24.18
CA HIS A 268 -15.79 18.10 23.81
C HIS A 268 -14.86 17.49 22.77
N VAL A 269 -14.56 18.26 21.73
CA VAL A 269 -13.70 17.84 20.64
C VAL A 269 -12.59 18.86 20.49
N ALA A 270 -11.36 18.41 20.40
CA ALA A 270 -10.18 19.22 20.18
C ALA A 270 -10.32 20.19 19.00
N ASP A 271 -9.69 21.36 19.07
CA ASP A 271 -9.78 22.40 18.04
C ASP A 271 -8.40 22.77 17.45
N PRO A 272 -7.83 21.92 16.56
CA PRO A 272 -6.61 22.29 15.83
C PRO A 272 -6.77 23.55 14.98
N GLY A 273 -8.01 23.82 14.54
CA GLY A 273 -8.36 24.99 13.73
C GLY A 273 -8.09 26.34 14.40
N ARG A 274 -7.91 26.36 15.74
CA ARG A 274 -7.48 27.56 16.47
C ARG A 274 -6.09 28.04 16.02
N LEU A 275 -5.19 27.11 15.69
CA LEU A 275 -3.80 27.42 15.33
C LEU A 275 -3.52 27.26 13.84
N VAL A 276 -4.25 26.37 13.15
CA VAL A 276 -4.03 26.09 11.73
C VAL A 276 -5.15 26.72 10.91
N ALA A 277 -4.85 27.86 10.30
CA ALA A 277 -5.83 28.54 9.46
C ALA A 277 -5.99 27.85 8.09
N PRO A 278 -7.14 28.00 7.42
CA PRO A 278 -7.36 27.49 6.08
C PRO A 278 -6.34 28.07 5.08
N GLY A 279 -5.64 27.19 4.36
CA GLY A 279 -4.63 27.57 3.37
C GLY A 279 -3.19 27.70 3.90
N ASP A 280 -2.99 27.58 5.22
CA ASP A 280 -1.64 27.53 5.81
C ASP A 280 -0.86 26.30 5.30
N PRO A 281 0.49 26.33 5.33
CA PRO A 281 1.30 25.22 4.88
C PRO A 281 0.94 23.88 5.53
N LEU A 282 0.70 23.85 6.86
CA LEU A 282 0.29 22.64 7.57
C LEU A 282 -1.16 22.25 7.26
N ASP A 283 -2.05 23.19 6.96
CA ASP A 283 -3.38 22.88 6.46
C ASP A 283 -3.34 22.18 5.11
N LEU A 284 -2.58 22.73 4.19
CA LEU A 284 -2.41 22.14 2.85
C LEU A 284 -1.81 20.73 2.91
N GLU A 285 -0.86 20.51 3.81
CA GLU A 285 -0.28 19.18 4.01
C GLU A 285 -1.27 18.22 4.67
N ALA A 286 -1.98 18.65 5.72
CA ALA A 286 -3.02 17.84 6.37
C ALA A 286 -4.14 17.47 5.38
N ARG A 287 -4.55 18.40 4.52
CA ARG A 287 -5.51 18.16 3.44
C ARG A 287 -5.01 17.12 2.44
N ARG A 288 -3.72 17.12 2.10
CA ARG A 288 -3.12 16.15 1.18
C ARG A 288 -2.99 14.76 1.81
N ARG A 289 -2.68 14.70 3.11
CA ARG A 289 -2.65 13.45 3.88
C ARG A 289 -4.05 12.89 4.10
N ALA A 290 -5.03 13.74 4.24
CA ALA A 290 -6.44 13.45 4.53
C ALA A 290 -6.68 12.80 5.91
N SER A 291 -5.82 11.89 6.36
CA SER A 291 -5.90 11.26 7.69
C SER A 291 -4.53 10.81 8.19
N SER A 292 -4.41 10.60 9.49
CA SER A 292 -3.32 9.81 10.07
C SER A 292 -3.48 8.35 9.71
N LEU A 293 -2.36 7.64 9.55
CA LEU A 293 -2.31 6.19 9.32
C LEU A 293 -1.71 5.51 10.55
N TYR A 294 -2.40 4.49 11.05
CA TYR A 294 -1.94 3.70 12.20
C TYR A 294 -1.45 2.35 11.71
N LEU A 295 -0.20 2.05 12.04
CA LEU A 295 0.51 0.84 11.61
C LEU A 295 0.88 0.02 12.84
N SER A 296 1.25 -1.23 12.65
CA SER A 296 1.70 -2.11 13.75
C SER A 296 2.91 -1.57 14.52
N ARG A 297 3.76 -0.77 13.88
CA ARG A 297 4.98 -0.17 14.45
C ARG A 297 4.88 1.32 14.79
N GLY A 298 3.70 1.90 14.74
CA GLY A 298 3.51 3.32 15.07
C GLY A 298 2.52 4.00 14.15
N SER A 299 2.55 5.31 14.12
CA SER A 299 1.64 6.10 13.31
C SER A 299 2.38 7.04 12.37
N LEU A 300 1.76 7.28 11.22
CA LEU A 300 2.15 8.32 10.28
C LEU A 300 1.11 9.44 10.42
N PRO A 301 1.39 10.49 11.19
CA PRO A 301 0.38 11.45 11.61
C PRO A 301 0.02 12.42 10.50
N MET A 302 -1.21 12.95 10.56
CA MET A 302 -1.70 14.01 9.68
C MET A 302 -1.01 15.34 9.95
N PHE A 303 -0.72 15.65 11.21
CA PHE A 303 0.06 16.80 11.66
C PHE A 303 1.38 16.35 12.31
N PRO A 304 2.40 17.23 12.40
CA PRO A 304 3.58 16.95 13.21
C PRO A 304 3.20 16.51 14.63
N LEU A 305 3.93 15.49 15.12
CA LEU A 305 3.55 14.80 16.36
C LEU A 305 3.52 15.75 17.56
N GLU A 306 4.45 16.71 17.62
CA GLU A 306 4.54 17.70 18.70
C GLU A 306 3.29 18.58 18.78
N LEU A 307 2.67 18.92 17.65
CA LEU A 307 1.38 19.63 17.63
C LEU A 307 0.23 18.70 17.98
N ALA A 308 0.20 17.52 17.39
CA ALA A 308 -0.89 16.56 17.57
C ALA A 308 -1.02 16.10 19.02
N THR A 309 0.09 15.84 19.71
CA THR A 309 0.10 15.38 21.12
C THR A 309 0.21 16.50 22.15
N GLY A 310 0.41 17.73 21.70
CA GLY A 310 0.53 18.94 22.53
C GLY A 310 -0.68 19.88 22.36
N PRO A 311 -0.50 21.04 21.67
CA PRO A 311 -1.51 22.10 21.61
C PRO A 311 -2.84 21.68 20.99
N PHE A 312 -2.88 20.66 20.15
CA PHE A 312 -4.10 20.17 19.54
C PHE A 312 -4.84 19.18 20.42
N SER A 313 -4.17 18.53 21.35
CA SER A 313 -4.72 17.46 22.18
C SER A 313 -5.44 18.00 23.43
N LEU A 314 -6.46 17.28 23.90
CA LEU A 314 -7.13 17.55 25.17
C LEU A 314 -6.30 17.00 26.33
N VAL A 315 -5.21 17.70 26.68
CA VAL A 315 -4.25 17.27 27.70
C VAL A 315 -4.80 17.49 29.11
N ALA A 316 -4.76 16.46 29.96
CA ALA A 316 -5.22 16.54 31.35
C ALA A 316 -4.49 17.64 32.13
N GLY A 317 -5.23 18.42 32.92
CA GLY A 317 -4.72 19.51 33.72
C GLY A 317 -4.43 20.82 32.97
N GLN A 318 -4.47 20.80 31.63
CA GLN A 318 -4.22 21.97 30.79
C GLN A 318 -5.53 22.62 30.28
N ARG A 319 -5.49 23.91 30.03
CA ARG A 319 -6.60 24.66 29.40
C ARG A 319 -6.48 24.48 27.88
N CYS A 320 -7.40 23.73 27.28
CA CYS A 320 -7.41 23.34 25.87
C CYS A 320 -8.54 24.04 25.10
N PRO A 321 -8.31 24.47 23.85
CA PRO A 321 -9.39 24.93 22.99
C PRO A 321 -10.20 23.75 22.48
N ALA A 322 -11.51 23.86 22.46
CA ALA A 322 -12.40 22.80 22.02
C ALA A 322 -13.62 23.32 21.26
N TRP A 323 -14.24 22.45 20.50
CA TRP A 323 -15.62 22.48 20.07
C TRP A 323 -16.42 21.64 21.03
N SER A 324 -17.46 22.23 21.67
CA SER A 324 -18.26 21.55 22.68
C SER A 324 -19.68 21.39 22.19
N ILE A 325 -20.15 20.16 22.13
CA ILE A 325 -21.48 19.75 21.73
C ILE A 325 -22.22 19.37 23.01
N TRP A 326 -23.35 20.02 23.30
CA TRP A 326 -24.18 19.63 24.41
C TRP A 326 -25.48 19.01 23.94
N VAL A 327 -25.98 18.05 24.70
CA VAL A 327 -27.19 17.30 24.37
C VAL A 327 -27.99 17.03 25.63
N GLU A 328 -29.30 17.28 25.56
CA GLU A 328 -30.29 16.83 26.51
C GLU A 328 -31.10 15.72 25.85
N LEU A 329 -31.16 14.55 26.49
CA LEU A 329 -31.92 13.42 25.99
C LEU A 329 -33.28 13.32 26.68
N ALA A 330 -34.29 12.96 25.89
CA ALA A 330 -35.59 12.55 26.42
C ALA A 330 -35.49 11.16 27.07
N ALA A 331 -36.51 10.77 27.80
CA ALA A 331 -36.54 9.49 28.53
C ALA A 331 -36.38 8.25 27.63
N ASP A 332 -36.77 8.35 26.37
CA ASP A 332 -36.60 7.28 25.36
C ASP A 332 -35.25 7.33 24.63
N GLY A 333 -34.38 8.27 24.95
CA GLY A 333 -33.08 8.46 24.31
C GLY A 333 -33.09 9.33 23.04
N ALA A 334 -34.24 9.92 22.68
CA ALA A 334 -34.30 10.93 21.61
C ALA A 334 -33.58 12.21 22.02
N ILE A 335 -33.06 12.99 21.06
CA ILE A 335 -32.50 14.32 21.31
C ILE A 335 -33.67 15.27 21.60
N ALA A 336 -33.76 15.82 22.82
CA ALA A 336 -34.75 16.83 23.22
C ALA A 336 -34.27 18.24 22.92
N ALA A 337 -32.98 18.50 23.19
CA ALA A 337 -32.32 19.78 22.88
C ALA A 337 -30.83 19.53 22.67
N SER A 338 -30.21 20.38 21.85
CA SER A 338 -28.76 20.28 21.60
C SER A 338 -28.20 21.60 21.11
N GLY A 339 -26.88 21.74 21.15
CA GLY A 339 -26.19 22.88 20.56
C GLY A 339 -24.71 22.70 20.50
N VAL A 340 -24.05 23.61 19.78
CA VAL A 340 -22.59 23.56 19.51
C VAL A 340 -22.01 24.94 19.85
N VAL A 341 -20.91 24.96 20.59
CA VAL A 341 -20.20 26.18 20.95
C VAL A 341 -18.69 26.00 20.86
N ARG A 342 -17.95 27.06 20.59
CA ARG A 342 -16.50 27.09 20.83
C ARG A 342 -16.26 27.27 22.33
N SER A 343 -15.26 26.57 22.85
CA SER A 343 -15.02 26.59 24.30
C SER A 343 -13.55 26.54 24.66
N TRP A 344 -13.30 26.87 25.93
CA TRP A 344 -12.12 26.48 26.66
C TRP A 344 -12.51 25.39 27.64
N VAL A 345 -11.77 24.28 27.62
CA VAL A 345 -11.97 23.15 28.52
C VAL A 345 -10.69 22.81 29.26
N LYS A 346 -10.81 22.04 30.35
CA LYS A 346 -9.67 21.57 31.13
C LYS A 346 -9.95 20.15 31.60
N PRO A 347 -9.49 19.12 30.88
CA PRO A 347 -9.66 17.73 31.34
C PRO A 347 -9.06 17.53 32.72
N VAL A 348 -9.79 16.87 33.61
CA VAL A 348 -9.35 16.63 34.98
C VAL A 348 -8.29 15.52 34.98
N TYR A 349 -8.58 14.44 34.30
CA TYR A 349 -7.67 13.32 34.09
C TYR A 349 -8.05 12.53 32.84
N ARG A 350 -7.15 11.65 32.48
CA ARG A 350 -7.34 10.70 31.39
C ARG A 350 -7.50 9.29 31.95
N LEU A 351 -8.45 8.54 31.42
CA LEU A 351 -8.67 7.13 31.70
C LEU A 351 -8.27 6.26 30.51
N SER A 352 -7.83 5.05 30.80
CA SER A 352 -7.88 3.96 29.83
C SER A 352 -9.32 3.41 29.74
N TYR A 353 -9.60 2.62 28.70
CA TYR A 353 -10.89 1.94 28.62
C TYR A 353 -11.13 0.98 29.79
N ASP A 354 -10.07 0.28 30.26
CA ASP A 354 -10.16 -0.64 31.39
C ASP A 354 -10.46 0.12 32.70
N ASP A 355 -9.81 1.28 32.96
CA ASP A 355 -10.11 2.14 34.11
C ASP A 355 -11.56 2.65 34.04
N ALA A 356 -12.02 3.01 32.85
CA ALA A 356 -13.39 3.50 32.67
C ALA A 356 -14.44 2.39 32.85
N ASP A 357 -14.16 1.17 32.41
CA ASP A 357 -15.02 0.01 32.64
C ASP A 357 -15.14 -0.29 34.14
N GLU A 358 -14.03 -0.24 34.88
CA GLU A 358 -14.02 -0.40 36.34
C GLU A 358 -14.86 0.69 37.04
N LEU A 359 -14.74 1.96 36.61
CA LEU A 359 -15.52 3.06 37.17
C LEU A 359 -17.02 2.97 36.81
N ILE A 360 -17.36 2.42 35.64
CA ILE A 360 -18.76 2.15 35.27
C ILE A 360 -19.37 1.07 36.19
N ASP A 361 -18.62 0.01 36.46
CA ASP A 361 -19.07 -1.13 37.27
C ASP A 361 -19.17 -0.77 38.76
N LEU A 362 -18.12 -0.15 39.33
CA LEU A 362 -18.07 0.22 40.75
C LEU A 362 -18.93 1.42 41.10
N ALA A 363 -19.14 2.34 40.16
CA ALA A 363 -19.91 3.57 40.31
C ALA A 363 -19.63 4.36 41.62
N PRO A 364 -18.35 4.68 41.94
CA PRO A 364 -18.00 5.36 43.17
C PRO A 364 -18.68 6.74 43.24
N PRO A 365 -19.08 7.21 44.44
CA PRO A 365 -19.82 8.47 44.58
C PRO A 365 -19.10 9.68 43.96
N GLU A 366 -17.78 9.72 44.04
CA GLU A 366 -16.90 10.77 43.52
C GLU A 366 -16.88 10.82 41.99
N GLU A 367 -17.02 9.66 41.34
CA GLU A 367 -16.98 9.48 39.87
C GLU A 367 -18.32 9.02 39.28
N ARG A 368 -19.42 9.27 40.00
CA ARG A 368 -20.77 8.88 39.58
C ARG A 368 -21.15 9.36 38.17
N GLN A 369 -20.55 10.46 37.70
CA GLN A 369 -20.86 10.98 36.39
C GLN A 369 -20.55 10.00 35.26
N ILE A 370 -19.51 9.17 35.38
CA ILE A 370 -19.11 8.20 34.33
C ILE A 370 -20.22 7.16 34.15
N SER A 371 -20.71 6.59 35.26
CA SER A 371 -21.86 5.68 35.23
C SER A 371 -23.13 6.37 34.67
N GLN A 372 -23.38 7.65 35.04
CA GLN A 372 -24.55 8.39 34.53
C GLN A 372 -24.44 8.66 33.03
N ILE A 373 -23.26 9.03 32.52
CA ILE A 373 -22.98 9.17 31.07
C ILE A 373 -23.22 7.85 30.36
N HIS A 374 -22.73 6.75 30.94
CA HIS A 374 -22.94 5.41 30.38
C HIS A 374 -24.44 5.11 30.28
N GLN A 375 -25.23 5.33 31.32
CA GLN A 375 -26.68 5.07 31.29
C GLN A 375 -27.43 5.94 30.27
N LEU A 376 -27.07 7.23 30.14
CA LEU A 376 -27.64 8.11 29.12
C LEU A 376 -27.32 7.59 27.70
N LEU A 377 -26.10 7.19 27.47
CA LEU A 377 -25.68 6.71 26.14
C LEU A 377 -26.22 5.30 25.83
N LEU A 378 -26.46 4.45 26.84
CA LEU A 378 -27.21 3.20 26.66
C LEU A 378 -28.65 3.46 26.19
N SER A 379 -29.34 4.44 26.79
CA SER A 379 -30.69 4.79 26.34
C SER A 379 -30.70 5.34 24.91
N ARG A 380 -29.69 6.16 24.57
CA ARG A 380 -29.50 6.67 23.19
C ARG A 380 -29.24 5.55 22.21
N ARG A 381 -28.38 4.61 22.55
CA ARG A 381 -28.08 3.43 21.73
C ARG A 381 -29.33 2.58 21.52
N GLN A 382 -30.12 2.34 22.58
CA GLN A 382 -31.36 1.59 22.46
C GLN A 382 -32.36 2.29 21.53
N TRP A 383 -32.50 3.62 21.62
CA TRP A 383 -33.31 4.39 20.70
C TRP A 383 -32.94 4.19 19.22
N ARG A 384 -31.63 4.11 18.91
CA ARG A 384 -31.17 3.83 17.54
C ARG A 384 -31.45 2.39 17.13
N LEU A 385 -31.24 1.41 18.03
CA LEU A 385 -31.51 0.00 17.76
C LEU A 385 -32.98 -0.23 17.45
N ASP A 386 -33.88 0.40 18.21
CA ASP A 386 -35.34 0.33 17.99
C ASP A 386 -35.74 0.93 16.63
N ARG A 387 -34.93 1.81 16.07
CA ARG A 387 -35.07 2.39 14.73
C ARG A 387 -34.36 1.61 13.62
N GLY A 388 -33.78 0.47 13.95
CA GLY A 388 -33.15 -0.44 13.01
C GLY A 388 -31.63 -0.27 12.85
N ALA A 389 -30.96 0.41 13.78
CA ALA A 389 -29.49 0.44 13.77
C ALA A 389 -28.92 -0.96 13.88
N LEU A 390 -27.81 -1.19 13.18
CA LEU A 390 -27.13 -2.49 13.19
C LEU A 390 -26.03 -2.49 14.25
N GLN A 391 -25.95 -3.60 14.98
CA GLN A 391 -24.95 -3.83 16.01
C GLN A 391 -23.90 -4.81 15.52
N PHE A 392 -22.62 -4.43 15.69
CA PHE A 392 -21.47 -5.25 15.30
C PHE A 392 -20.45 -5.28 16.45
N ASP A 393 -20.90 -5.72 17.62
CA ASP A 393 -20.01 -5.89 18.78
C ASP A 393 -19.12 -7.10 18.54
N GLN A 394 -17.90 -6.85 18.07
CA GLN A 394 -16.93 -7.90 17.77
C GLN A 394 -15.59 -7.53 18.40
N PRO A 395 -14.83 -8.53 18.87
CA PRO A 395 -13.43 -8.33 19.22
C PRO A 395 -12.64 -7.76 18.04
N GLU A 396 -11.79 -6.80 18.30
CA GLU A 396 -10.86 -6.25 17.32
C GLU A 396 -9.47 -6.84 17.52
N GLY A 397 -8.91 -7.42 16.47
CA GLY A 397 -7.53 -7.89 16.47
C GLY A 397 -6.58 -6.81 15.95
N ARG A 398 -5.56 -6.47 16.74
CA ARG A 398 -4.46 -5.60 16.34
C ARG A 398 -3.15 -6.36 16.39
N ILE A 399 -2.31 -6.19 15.37
CA ILE A 399 -0.93 -6.66 15.45
C ILE A 399 -0.10 -5.50 16.00
N ARG A 400 0.55 -5.73 17.15
CA ARG A 400 1.52 -4.80 17.75
C ARG A 400 2.89 -5.45 17.79
N GLU A 401 3.91 -4.63 17.84
CA GLU A 401 5.25 -5.09 18.18
C GLU A 401 5.46 -4.93 19.68
N LEU A 402 5.67 -6.05 20.36
CA LEU A 402 6.04 -6.09 21.78
C LEU A 402 7.41 -6.76 21.91
N ASP A 403 8.38 -6.06 22.48
CA ASP A 403 9.77 -6.55 22.65
C ASP A 403 10.42 -7.02 21.33
N GLY A 404 10.07 -6.39 20.20
CA GLY A 404 10.59 -6.72 18.87
C GLY A 404 9.84 -7.85 18.14
N GLU A 405 8.82 -8.45 18.78
CA GLU A 405 8.04 -9.56 18.21
C GLU A 405 6.61 -9.10 17.86
N PRO A 406 6.06 -9.54 16.71
CA PRO A 406 4.68 -9.25 16.35
C PRO A 406 3.72 -10.02 17.26
N THR A 407 2.95 -9.31 18.05
CA THR A 407 1.95 -9.87 18.97
C THR A 407 0.55 -9.51 18.53
N LEU A 408 -0.35 -10.47 18.50
CA LEU A 408 -1.76 -10.25 18.25
C LEU A 408 -2.46 -9.88 19.57
N GLU A 409 -2.89 -8.63 19.67
CA GLU A 409 -3.73 -8.14 20.75
C GLU A 409 -5.20 -8.24 20.32
N ILE A 410 -6.05 -8.84 21.14
CA ILE A 410 -7.49 -8.92 20.92
C ILE A 410 -8.15 -8.01 21.95
N THR A 411 -8.88 -7.01 21.46
CA THR A 411 -9.64 -6.07 22.27
C THR A 411 -11.12 -6.44 22.23
N GLU A 412 -11.67 -6.76 23.38
CA GLU A 412 -13.11 -7.05 23.53
C GLU A 412 -13.93 -5.74 23.56
N PRO A 413 -15.17 -5.75 23.07
CA PRO A 413 -16.09 -4.62 23.20
C PRO A 413 -16.51 -4.46 24.66
N GLY A 414 -15.93 -3.45 25.35
CA GLY A 414 -16.29 -3.11 26.74
C GLY A 414 -17.41 -2.05 26.82
N PRO A 415 -18.01 -1.87 28.01
CA PRO A 415 -19.01 -0.83 28.25
C PRO A 415 -18.54 0.58 27.91
N SER A 416 -17.32 0.94 28.29
CA SER A 416 -16.72 2.26 28.02
C SER A 416 -16.44 2.47 26.53
N ARG A 417 -16.02 1.45 25.79
CA ARG A 417 -15.84 1.55 24.34
C ARG A 417 -17.16 1.79 23.62
N LEU A 418 -18.23 1.12 24.04
CA LEU A 418 -19.57 1.34 23.51
C LEU A 418 -20.11 2.73 23.89
N MET A 419 -19.85 3.17 25.12
CA MET A 419 -20.20 4.51 25.60
C MET A 419 -19.52 5.60 24.75
N VAL A 420 -18.22 5.54 24.57
CA VAL A 420 -17.47 6.53 23.77
C VAL A 420 -17.93 6.49 22.31
N ALA A 421 -18.08 5.31 21.72
CA ALA A 421 -18.57 5.16 20.35
C ALA A 421 -19.96 5.79 20.16
N GLU A 422 -20.88 5.57 21.10
CA GLU A 422 -22.22 6.16 21.03
C GLU A 422 -22.18 7.68 21.21
N ALA A 423 -21.32 8.22 22.11
CA ALA A 423 -21.11 9.65 22.24
C ALA A 423 -20.63 10.28 20.93
N MET A 424 -19.68 9.63 20.24
CA MET A 424 -19.15 10.11 18.96
C MET A 424 -20.23 10.10 17.85
N ILE A 425 -21.07 9.07 17.84
CA ILE A 425 -22.21 8.99 16.91
C ILE A 425 -23.22 10.09 17.22
N LEU A 426 -23.52 10.31 18.49
CA LEU A 426 -24.45 11.36 18.94
C LEU A 426 -23.94 12.76 18.56
N ALA A 427 -22.66 13.05 18.81
CA ALA A 427 -22.03 14.31 18.40
C ALA A 427 -22.15 14.56 16.89
N GLY A 428 -21.85 13.52 16.10
CA GLY A 428 -21.96 13.56 14.64
C GLY A 428 -23.40 13.78 14.15
N ALA A 429 -24.40 13.22 14.83
CA ALA A 429 -25.81 13.45 14.53
C ALA A 429 -26.21 14.91 14.80
N VAL A 430 -25.87 15.46 15.98
CA VAL A 430 -26.14 16.85 16.33
C VAL A 430 -25.54 17.84 15.34
N VAL A 431 -24.28 17.63 14.98
CA VAL A 431 -23.58 18.47 13.98
C VAL A 431 -24.25 18.37 12.61
N ALA A 432 -24.68 17.17 12.21
CA ALA A 432 -25.37 16.95 10.95
C ALA A 432 -26.74 17.65 10.92
N GLU A 433 -27.52 17.55 11.98
CA GLU A 433 -28.81 18.25 12.14
C GLU A 433 -28.63 19.77 12.09
N LEU A 434 -27.64 20.32 12.81
CA LEU A 434 -27.30 21.74 12.75
C LEU A 434 -26.91 22.16 11.34
N GLY A 435 -26.05 21.40 10.70
CA GLY A 435 -25.61 21.67 9.34
C GLY A 435 -26.74 21.64 8.32
N GLN A 436 -27.67 20.69 8.47
CA GLN A 436 -28.87 20.60 7.63
C GLN A 436 -29.80 21.80 7.86
N ALA A 437 -30.05 22.16 9.13
CA ALA A 437 -30.91 23.29 9.48
C ALA A 437 -30.36 24.63 8.97
N GLN A 438 -29.05 24.79 8.92
CA GLN A 438 -28.36 26.00 8.47
C GLN A 438 -27.92 25.96 7.00
N GLY A 439 -28.20 24.87 6.26
CA GLY A 439 -27.80 24.72 4.87
C GLY A 439 -26.31 24.65 4.63
N LEU A 440 -25.53 24.15 5.61
CA LEU A 440 -24.08 24.02 5.50
C LEU A 440 -23.67 22.84 4.60
N ALA A 441 -22.68 23.07 3.73
CA ALA A 441 -22.07 22.03 2.91
C ALA A 441 -21.06 21.21 3.74
N LEU A 442 -21.57 20.40 4.67
CA LEU A 442 -20.73 19.49 5.46
C LEU A 442 -20.41 18.19 4.69
N PRO A 443 -19.31 17.50 5.03
CA PRO A 443 -19.02 16.18 4.46
C PRO A 443 -19.90 15.10 5.08
N TYR A 444 -21.21 15.10 4.74
CA TYR A 444 -22.15 14.11 5.25
C TYR A 444 -21.72 12.69 4.88
N ARG A 445 -21.85 11.78 5.84
CA ARG A 445 -21.60 10.35 5.66
C ARG A 445 -22.93 9.62 5.58
N SER A 446 -23.14 8.93 4.48
CA SER A 446 -24.42 8.30 4.17
C SER A 446 -24.20 6.86 3.76
N GLN A 447 -25.24 6.03 3.88
CA GLN A 447 -25.22 4.64 3.48
C GLN A 447 -26.62 4.28 2.94
N LEU A 448 -26.64 3.69 1.74
CA LEU A 448 -27.90 3.26 1.13
C LEU A 448 -28.59 2.17 1.96
N PRO A 449 -29.93 2.14 1.94
CA PRO A 449 -30.69 1.03 2.53
C PRO A 449 -30.25 -0.32 1.98
N ALA A 450 -30.28 -1.34 2.82
CA ALA A 450 -29.93 -2.69 2.45
C ALA A 450 -31.09 -3.65 2.78
N GLU A 451 -31.30 -4.63 1.91
CA GLU A 451 -32.17 -5.75 2.17
C GLU A 451 -31.41 -6.80 3.00
N LEU A 452 -31.77 -6.91 4.27
CA LEU A 452 -31.16 -7.88 5.18
C LEU A 452 -31.84 -9.25 5.03
N PRO A 453 -31.12 -10.36 5.30
CA PRO A 453 -31.72 -11.67 5.37
C PRO A 453 -32.86 -11.69 6.38
N PRO A 454 -33.92 -12.50 6.17
CA PRO A 454 -35.00 -12.67 7.14
C PRO A 454 -34.48 -12.99 8.54
N ALA A 455 -35.14 -12.48 9.57
CA ALA A 455 -34.71 -12.67 10.96
C ALA A 455 -34.55 -14.16 11.33
N ALA A 456 -35.38 -15.04 10.77
CA ALA A 456 -35.30 -16.50 10.98
C ALA A 456 -33.99 -17.09 10.38
N GLU A 457 -33.54 -16.60 9.22
CA GLU A 457 -32.30 -17.06 8.61
C GLU A 457 -31.08 -16.55 9.42
N LEU A 458 -31.11 -15.28 9.86
CA LEU A 458 -30.06 -14.73 10.72
C LEU A 458 -30.01 -15.45 12.07
N ALA A 459 -31.17 -15.82 12.66
CA ALA A 459 -31.22 -16.54 13.92
C ALA A 459 -30.69 -17.99 13.81
N ALA A 460 -30.76 -18.59 12.62
CA ALA A 460 -30.18 -19.91 12.36
C ALA A 460 -28.64 -19.89 12.27
N LEU A 461 -28.01 -18.72 12.09
CA LEU A 461 -26.56 -18.58 12.08
C LEU A 461 -26.01 -18.45 13.51
N PRO A 462 -24.81 -18.99 13.79
CA PRO A 462 -24.13 -18.75 15.06
C PRO A 462 -24.04 -17.25 15.35
N GLU A 463 -24.24 -16.87 16.60
CA GLU A 463 -24.04 -15.48 17.04
C GLU A 463 -22.58 -15.02 16.86
N GLY A 464 -22.40 -13.72 16.74
CA GLY A 464 -21.08 -13.11 16.58
C GLY A 464 -20.59 -13.07 15.12
N PRO A 465 -19.32 -13.39 14.83
CA PRO A 465 -18.66 -13.10 13.56
C PRO A 465 -19.36 -13.63 12.30
N VAL A 466 -19.97 -14.82 12.39
CA VAL A 466 -20.65 -15.47 11.24
C VAL A 466 -21.91 -14.69 10.86
N ARG A 467 -22.77 -14.39 11.85
CA ARG A 467 -24.00 -13.61 11.65
C ARG A 467 -23.69 -12.19 11.18
N HIS A 468 -22.69 -11.57 11.80
CA HIS A 468 -22.20 -10.24 11.40
C HIS A 468 -21.65 -10.22 9.97
N ALA A 469 -20.95 -11.26 9.54
CA ALA A 469 -20.46 -11.36 8.16
C ALA A 469 -21.61 -11.49 7.15
N ALA A 470 -22.68 -12.25 7.50
CA ALA A 470 -23.86 -12.36 6.66
C ALA A 470 -24.55 -11.00 6.48
N ILE A 471 -24.72 -10.23 7.55
CA ILE A 471 -25.30 -8.88 7.50
C ILE A 471 -24.39 -7.94 6.68
N ARG A 472 -23.08 -7.91 6.96
CA ARG A 472 -22.13 -7.02 6.26
C ARG A 472 -22.09 -7.21 4.75
N ARG A 473 -22.30 -8.43 4.26
CA ARG A 473 -22.35 -8.73 2.81
C ARG A 473 -23.52 -8.04 2.10
N CYS A 474 -24.59 -7.73 2.82
CA CYS A 474 -25.75 -7.03 2.28
C CYS A 474 -25.59 -5.52 2.27
N LEU A 475 -24.64 -4.98 3.06
CA LEU A 475 -24.47 -3.54 3.22
C LEU A 475 -23.69 -2.93 2.04
N SER A 476 -24.18 -1.80 1.56
CA SER A 476 -23.41 -0.93 0.67
C SER A 476 -22.25 -0.26 1.43
N ARG A 477 -21.21 0.15 0.70
CA ARG A 477 -20.18 1.03 1.27
C ARG A 477 -20.78 2.40 1.58
N GLY A 478 -20.41 2.98 2.72
CA GLY A 478 -20.71 4.37 3.01
C GLY A 478 -20.06 5.30 1.99
N TYR A 479 -20.72 6.38 1.67
CA TYR A 479 -20.22 7.43 0.78
C TYR A 479 -20.29 8.79 1.48
N SER A 480 -19.53 9.75 0.97
CA SER A 480 -19.54 11.12 1.45
C SER A 480 -20.09 12.05 0.38
N GLY A 481 -20.87 13.04 0.80
CA GLY A 481 -21.43 14.06 -0.07
C GLY A 481 -21.67 15.36 0.69
N THR A 482 -22.00 16.44 -0.01
CA THR A 482 -22.29 17.75 0.58
C THR A 482 -23.78 17.95 0.91
N SER A 483 -24.62 16.98 0.58
CA SER A 483 -26.04 16.97 0.89
C SER A 483 -26.37 15.92 1.95
N PRO A 484 -27.18 16.24 2.98
CA PRO A 484 -27.58 15.28 4.00
C PRO A 484 -28.37 14.13 3.38
N SER A 485 -28.08 12.91 3.79
CA SER A 485 -28.78 11.69 3.39
C SER A 485 -28.66 10.65 4.51
N PRO A 486 -29.62 9.72 4.63
CA PRO A 486 -29.64 8.74 5.71
C PRO A 486 -28.40 7.83 5.74
N HIS A 487 -28.04 7.43 6.94
CA HIS A 487 -27.02 6.40 7.17
C HIS A 487 -27.67 5.11 7.70
N PHE A 488 -27.90 4.13 6.83
CA PHE A 488 -28.69 2.95 7.12
C PHE A 488 -28.25 2.21 8.39
N SER A 489 -27.00 1.79 8.49
CA SER A 489 -26.53 1.00 9.63
C SER A 489 -26.50 1.76 10.96
N LEU A 490 -26.52 3.09 10.95
CA LEU A 490 -26.63 3.90 12.15
C LEU A 490 -28.08 4.24 12.52
N ALA A 491 -29.03 4.01 11.63
CA ALA A 491 -30.44 4.44 11.73
C ALA A 491 -30.56 5.95 12.03
N LEU A 492 -29.80 6.77 11.29
CA LEU A 492 -29.81 8.22 11.41
C LEU A 492 -30.21 8.85 10.08
N ASP A 493 -31.01 9.90 10.12
CA ASP A 493 -31.48 10.64 8.94
C ASP A 493 -30.36 11.47 8.29
N SER A 494 -29.39 11.90 9.08
CA SER A 494 -28.14 12.52 8.63
C SER A 494 -27.02 12.26 9.63
N TYR A 495 -25.78 12.20 9.14
CA TYR A 495 -24.62 11.97 9.98
C TYR A 495 -23.36 12.63 9.39
N VAL A 496 -22.50 13.14 10.26
CA VAL A 496 -21.21 13.73 9.93
C VAL A 496 -20.14 13.18 10.88
N GLN A 497 -18.96 12.90 10.38
CA GLN A 497 -17.80 12.66 11.24
C GLN A 497 -17.24 14.02 11.68
N ALA A 498 -17.20 14.30 12.99
CA ALA A 498 -16.81 15.60 13.53
C ALA A 498 -15.91 15.53 14.77
N THR A 499 -15.53 14.32 15.20
CA THR A 499 -14.98 14.09 16.55
C THR A 499 -13.50 13.74 16.59
N SER A 500 -12.79 13.76 15.45
CA SER A 500 -11.37 13.44 15.41
C SER A 500 -10.59 14.36 14.47
N PRO A 501 -10.55 15.67 14.69
CA PRO A 501 -9.94 16.66 13.80
C PRO A 501 -8.41 16.61 13.78
N ILE A 502 -7.76 16.01 14.80
CA ILE A 502 -6.31 15.85 14.83
C ILE A 502 -5.85 14.80 13.79
N ARG A 503 -6.69 13.78 13.54
CA ARG A 503 -6.34 12.63 12.70
C ARG A 503 -7.22 12.45 11.46
N ARG A 504 -8.25 13.24 11.25
CA ARG A 504 -9.11 13.23 10.04
C ARG A 504 -9.36 14.65 9.54
N TYR A 505 -8.90 14.96 8.34
CA TYR A 505 -9.09 16.29 7.76
C TYR A 505 -10.56 16.65 7.52
N GLY A 506 -11.41 15.68 7.24
CA GLY A 506 -12.86 15.88 7.11
C GLY A 506 -13.49 16.48 8.35
N ASP A 507 -13.08 16.06 9.55
CA ASP A 507 -13.58 16.54 10.83
C ASP A 507 -13.11 17.99 11.11
N LEU A 508 -11.85 18.29 10.76
CA LEU A 508 -11.35 19.67 10.80
C LEU A 508 -12.11 20.58 9.83
N LEU A 509 -12.46 20.08 8.64
CA LEU A 509 -13.27 20.82 7.67
C LEU A 509 -14.67 21.11 8.23
N VAL A 510 -15.29 20.18 8.95
CA VAL A 510 -16.56 20.39 9.66
C VAL A 510 -16.44 21.54 10.64
N GLN A 511 -15.41 21.54 11.49
CA GLN A 511 -15.17 22.63 12.46
C GLN A 511 -15.04 23.99 11.77
N ARG A 512 -14.40 24.05 10.60
CA ARG A 512 -14.27 25.28 9.81
C ARG A 512 -15.60 25.79 9.27
N GLN A 513 -16.45 24.87 8.80
CA GLN A 513 -17.79 25.24 8.36
C GLN A 513 -18.63 25.75 9.53
N LEU A 514 -18.56 25.12 10.70
CA LEU A 514 -19.19 25.60 11.93
C LEU A 514 -18.62 26.96 12.38
N ALA A 515 -17.30 27.16 12.22
CA ALA A 515 -16.66 28.43 12.56
C ALA A 515 -17.10 29.59 11.68
N ALA A 516 -17.49 29.33 10.45
CA ALA A 516 -18.03 30.35 9.55
C ALA A 516 -19.48 30.69 9.83
N LEU A 517 -20.21 29.80 10.56
CA LEU A 517 -21.60 30.02 10.99
C LEU A 517 -21.69 30.81 12.30
N LEU A 518 -20.79 30.50 13.26
CA LEU A 518 -20.79 31.02 14.63
C LEU A 518 -19.85 32.21 14.81
#